data_cee21bd8fe898785d9fe568f9621bd0d
#
_entry.id   cee21bd8fe898785d9fe568f9621bd0d
#
_cell.length_a   1.000
_cell.length_b   1.000
_cell.length_c   1.000
_cell.angle_alpha   90.00
_cell.angle_beta   90.00
_cell.angle_gamma   90.00
#
_symmetry.space_group_name_H-M   'P 1'
#
loop_
_entity.id
_entity.type
_entity.pdbx_description
1 polymer ?
#
loop_
_entity_poly.entity_id
_entity_poly.type
_entity_poly.pdbx_seq_one_letter_code
_entity_poly.pdbx_strand_id
1 'polypeptide(L)'
;MSRKASEKATFEAGIKLGALFHQFIGAPVSLENAEVLEKAIESCVKLQPYVVEAQVRIRRNALREKLSAFSYTSLDCSMIEARVVVEVEGERAEAVLEWNEELKYPLMRLVD
;
A
#
# COMPACT_ATOMS: atom_id res chain seq x y z
N MET A 1 29.49 11.07 8.80
CA MET A 1 28.99 11.51 7.47
C MET A 1 27.48 11.37 7.43
N SER A 2 26.77 12.42 7.10
CA SER A 2 25.30 12.38 7.04
C SER A 2 24.81 11.86 5.68
N ARG A 3 23.65 11.22 5.69
CA ARG A 3 23.01 10.75 4.46
C ARG A 3 22.35 11.92 3.74
N LYS A 4 22.25 11.79 2.41
CA LYS A 4 21.54 12.76 1.58
C LYS A 4 20.04 12.71 1.87
N ALA A 5 19.35 13.81 1.69
CA ALA A 5 17.90 13.87 1.87
C ALA A 5 17.18 12.90 0.93
N SER A 6 17.66 12.72 -0.31
CA SER A 6 17.08 11.77 -1.24
C SER A 6 17.19 10.33 -0.76
N GLU A 7 18.29 9.96 -0.12
CA GLU A 7 18.44 8.62 0.46
C GLU A 7 17.48 8.42 1.62
N LYS A 8 17.32 9.44 2.48
CA LYS A 8 16.39 9.38 3.60
C LYS A 8 14.95 9.23 3.10
N ALA A 9 14.58 10.01 2.08
CA ALA A 9 13.24 9.92 1.48
C ALA A 9 12.98 8.53 0.92
N THR A 10 13.94 7.96 0.19
CA THR A 10 13.84 6.61 -0.36
C THR A 10 13.61 5.58 0.74
N PHE A 11 14.37 5.67 1.82
CA PHE A 11 14.26 4.77 2.97
C PHE A 11 12.88 4.88 3.61
N GLU A 12 12.40 6.10 3.84
CA GLU A 12 11.08 6.33 4.44
C GLU A 12 9.94 5.82 3.55
N ALA A 13 10.06 6.00 2.24
CA ALA A 13 9.04 5.49 1.31
C ALA A 13 8.88 3.98 1.45
N GLY A 14 9.98 3.25 1.52
CA GLY A 14 9.96 1.80 1.71
C GLY A 14 9.36 1.38 3.05
N ILE A 15 9.72 2.08 4.12
CA ILE A 15 9.17 1.81 5.46
C ILE A 15 7.65 1.98 5.45
N LYS A 16 7.17 3.10 4.91
CA LYS A 16 5.72 3.40 4.91
C LYS A 16 4.95 2.39 4.08
N LEU A 17 5.49 2.01 2.93
CA LEU A 17 4.84 1.03 2.06
C LEU A 17 4.78 -0.35 2.73
N GLY A 18 5.87 -0.79 3.35
CA GLY A 18 5.92 -2.05 4.07
C GLY A 18 4.98 -2.06 5.28
N ALA A 19 4.94 -0.96 6.02
CA ALA A 19 4.04 -0.82 7.17
C ALA A 19 2.58 -0.91 6.74
N LEU A 20 2.22 -0.21 5.67
CA LEU A 20 0.87 -0.25 5.10
C LEU A 20 0.48 -1.69 4.79
N PHE A 21 1.34 -2.39 4.07
CA PHE A 21 1.10 -3.77 3.67
C PHE A 21 0.84 -4.68 4.89
N HIS A 22 1.72 -4.61 5.88
CA HIS A 22 1.61 -5.50 7.04
C HIS A 22 0.47 -5.15 7.99
N GLN A 23 0.12 -3.88 8.10
CA GLN A 23 -0.92 -3.45 9.03
C GLN A 23 -2.33 -3.84 8.60
N PHE A 24 -2.59 -3.94 7.31
CA PHE A 24 -3.95 -4.10 6.82
C PHE A 24 -4.26 -5.46 6.21
N ILE A 25 -3.26 -6.30 5.99
CA ILE A 25 -3.48 -7.68 5.55
C ILE A 25 -4.29 -8.40 6.63
N GLY A 26 -5.33 -9.13 6.21
CA GLY A 26 -6.22 -9.82 7.11
C GLY A 26 -7.51 -9.08 7.42
N ALA A 27 -7.63 -7.81 7.05
CA ALA A 27 -8.84 -7.05 7.29
C ALA A 27 -10.02 -7.67 6.53
N PRO A 28 -11.22 -7.76 7.15
CA PRO A 28 -12.41 -8.22 6.43
C PRO A 28 -12.73 -7.29 5.26
N VAL A 29 -12.99 -7.86 4.10
CA VAL A 29 -13.26 -7.08 2.89
C VAL A 29 -14.34 -7.75 2.04
N SER A 30 -15.20 -6.94 1.44
CA SER A 30 -16.23 -7.36 0.51
C SER A 30 -16.26 -6.38 -0.66
N LEU A 31 -16.99 -6.71 -1.71
CA LEU A 31 -17.16 -5.78 -2.82
C LEU A 31 -17.83 -4.48 -2.37
N GLU A 32 -18.70 -4.56 -1.36
CA GLU A 32 -19.43 -3.39 -0.86
C GLU A 32 -18.56 -2.46 -0.01
N ASN A 33 -17.65 -3.03 0.82
CA ASN A 33 -16.84 -2.18 1.71
C ASN A 33 -15.44 -1.86 1.16
N ALA A 34 -15.07 -2.41 0.01
CA ALA A 34 -13.72 -2.26 -0.52
C ALA A 34 -13.32 -0.79 -0.69
N GLU A 35 -14.20 0.05 -1.23
CA GLU A 35 -13.89 1.48 -1.40
C GLU A 35 -13.70 2.18 -0.06
N VAL A 36 -14.54 1.88 0.93
CA VAL A 36 -14.42 2.45 2.27
C VAL A 36 -13.10 2.01 2.90
N LEU A 37 -12.74 0.74 2.74
CA LEU A 37 -11.47 0.22 3.27
C LEU A 37 -10.27 0.89 2.60
N GLU A 38 -10.32 1.08 1.29
CA GLU A 38 -9.25 1.80 0.56
C GLU A 38 -9.04 3.19 1.17
N LYS A 39 -10.12 3.93 1.38
CA LYS A 39 -10.05 5.28 1.93
C LYS A 39 -9.57 5.29 3.38
N ALA A 40 -9.99 4.31 4.16
CA ALA A 40 -9.57 4.19 5.55
C ALA A 40 -8.05 3.91 5.63
N ILE A 41 -7.54 3.03 4.79
CA ILE A 41 -6.11 2.74 4.75
C ILE A 41 -5.32 3.98 4.34
N GLU A 42 -5.76 4.68 3.29
CA GLU A 42 -5.12 5.93 2.87
C GLU A 42 -5.07 6.94 3.99
N SER A 43 -6.16 7.10 4.71
CA SER A 43 -6.26 8.02 5.84
C SER A 43 -5.25 7.67 6.94
N CYS A 44 -5.13 6.38 7.26
CA CYS A 44 -4.19 5.91 8.28
C CYS A 44 -2.74 6.17 7.87
N VAL A 45 -2.41 5.89 6.62
CA VAL A 45 -1.04 6.07 6.11
C VAL A 45 -0.65 7.54 6.13
N LYS A 46 -1.58 8.43 5.79
CA LYS A 46 -1.33 9.88 5.76
C LYS A 46 -1.06 10.47 7.14
N LEU A 47 -1.37 9.77 8.22
CA LEU A 47 -1.04 10.22 9.58
C LEU A 47 0.44 10.04 9.90
N GLN A 48 1.15 9.22 9.16
CA GLN A 48 2.54 8.89 9.46
C GLN A 48 3.49 10.01 9.03
N PRO A 49 4.60 10.20 9.77
CA PRO A 49 5.57 11.24 9.42
C PRO A 49 6.06 11.10 7.99
N TYR A 50 6.30 12.22 7.33
CA TYR A 50 6.85 12.34 5.98
C TYR A 50 5.89 12.02 4.84
N VAL A 51 4.75 11.36 5.08
CA VAL A 51 3.81 11.00 4.01
C VAL A 51 3.10 12.24 3.50
N VAL A 52 3.19 12.50 2.19
CA VAL A 52 2.50 13.61 1.54
C VAL A 52 1.36 13.14 0.65
N GLU A 53 1.43 11.90 0.13
CA GLU A 53 0.35 11.30 -0.65
C GLU A 53 0.28 9.81 -0.38
N ALA A 54 -0.91 9.25 -0.39
CA ALA A 54 -1.12 7.82 -0.30
C ALA A 54 -2.35 7.44 -1.13
N GLN A 55 -2.21 6.40 -1.94
CA GLN A 55 -3.31 5.86 -2.73
C GLN A 55 -3.32 4.35 -2.54
N VAL A 56 -4.49 3.79 -2.31
CA VAL A 56 -4.66 2.36 -2.09
C VAL A 56 -5.79 1.85 -2.98
N ARG A 57 -5.53 0.74 -3.63
CA ARG A 57 -6.53 0.08 -4.46
C ARG A 57 -6.60 -1.40 -4.10
N ILE A 58 -7.81 -1.89 -3.92
CA ILE A 58 -8.07 -3.31 -3.73
C ILE A 58 -8.51 -3.86 -5.09
N ARG A 59 -7.74 -4.83 -5.61
CA ARG A 59 -8.00 -5.41 -6.93
C ARG A 59 -9.31 -6.22 -6.88
N ARG A 60 -10.34 -5.69 -7.52
CA ARG A 60 -11.69 -6.29 -7.47
C ARG A 60 -11.75 -7.69 -8.07
N ASN A 61 -10.97 -7.96 -9.12
CA ASN A 61 -10.94 -9.30 -9.73
C ASN A 61 -10.39 -10.33 -8.73
N ALA A 62 -9.29 -10.01 -8.05
CA ALA A 62 -8.71 -10.89 -7.04
C ALA A 62 -9.67 -11.08 -5.87
N LEU A 63 -10.34 -10.03 -5.45
CA LEU A 63 -11.33 -10.08 -4.38
C LEU A 63 -12.49 -11.00 -4.75
N ARG A 64 -13.05 -10.86 -5.94
CA ARG A 64 -14.19 -11.67 -6.39
C ARG A 64 -13.87 -13.16 -6.36
N GLU A 65 -12.65 -13.54 -6.73
CA GLU A 65 -12.24 -14.95 -6.78
C GLU A 65 -12.17 -15.59 -5.41
N LYS A 66 -12.05 -14.80 -4.35
CA LYS A 66 -11.81 -15.32 -2.99
C LYS A 66 -12.94 -15.08 -2.00
N LEU A 67 -14.08 -14.58 -2.48
CA LEU A 67 -15.22 -14.35 -1.60
C LEU A 67 -15.74 -15.66 -1.00
N SER A 68 -16.06 -15.62 0.29
CA SER A 68 -16.67 -16.74 1.00
C SER A 68 -18.18 -16.83 0.69
N ALA A 69 -18.83 -17.86 1.25
CA ALA A 69 -20.27 -18.01 1.12
C ALA A 69 -21.05 -16.83 1.72
N PHE A 70 -20.41 -16.04 2.60
CA PHE A 70 -21.01 -14.86 3.22
C PHE A 70 -20.67 -13.57 2.47
N SER A 71 -20.10 -13.69 1.27
CA SER A 71 -19.76 -12.55 0.38
C SER A 71 -18.68 -11.63 0.92
N TYR A 72 -17.80 -12.14 1.77
CA TYR A 72 -16.61 -11.41 2.20
C TYR A 72 -15.43 -12.36 2.34
N THR A 73 -14.25 -11.82 2.51
CA THR A 73 -13.03 -12.58 2.76
C THR A 73 -12.04 -11.70 3.54
N SER A 74 -10.86 -12.20 3.79
CA SER A 74 -9.78 -11.43 4.40
C SER A 74 -8.92 -10.82 3.30
N LEU A 75 -8.54 -9.57 3.45
CA LEU A 75 -7.65 -8.89 2.51
C LEU A 75 -6.32 -9.62 2.49
N ASP A 76 -5.89 -10.09 1.32
CA ASP A 76 -4.62 -10.79 1.19
C ASP A 76 -3.66 -10.06 0.24
N CYS A 77 -2.44 -10.56 0.17
CA CYS A 77 -1.36 -9.90 -0.57
C CYS A 77 -1.60 -9.80 -2.08
N SER A 78 -2.48 -10.61 -2.65
CA SER A 78 -2.79 -10.54 -4.08
C SER A 78 -3.81 -9.45 -4.41
N MET A 79 -4.45 -8.89 -3.40
CA MET A 79 -5.54 -7.93 -3.59
C MET A 79 -5.09 -6.48 -3.49
N ILE A 80 -4.08 -6.17 -2.68
CA ILE A 80 -3.76 -4.80 -2.32
C ILE A 80 -2.68 -4.22 -3.24
N GLU A 81 -2.95 -3.03 -3.76
CA GLU A 81 -1.98 -2.22 -4.49
C GLU A 81 -1.94 -0.86 -3.83
N ALA A 82 -0.77 -0.24 -3.80
CA ALA A 82 -0.61 1.02 -3.10
C ALA A 82 0.49 1.87 -3.72
N ARG A 83 0.34 3.18 -3.53
CA ARG A 83 1.35 4.17 -3.91
C ARG A 83 1.50 5.13 -2.73
N VAL A 84 2.74 5.35 -2.30
CA VAL A 84 3.04 6.27 -1.21
C VAL A 84 4.11 7.24 -1.68
N VAL A 85 3.89 8.53 -1.43
CA VAL A 85 4.88 9.57 -1.69
C VAL A 85 5.25 10.18 -0.34
N VAL A 86 6.55 10.28 -0.09
CA VAL A 86 7.10 10.89 1.12
C VAL A 86 7.97 12.08 0.74
N GLU A 87 8.15 12.99 1.69
CA GLU A 87 9.04 14.13 1.52
C GLU A 87 9.90 14.26 2.77
N VAL A 88 11.21 14.31 2.59
CA VAL A 88 12.18 14.47 3.68
C VAL A 88 13.15 15.57 3.27
N GLU A 89 13.20 16.63 4.06
CA GLU A 89 14.12 17.75 3.82
C GLU A 89 14.02 18.30 2.40
N GLY A 90 12.79 18.39 1.88
CA GLY A 90 12.53 18.92 0.55
C GLY A 90 12.66 17.93 -0.60
N GLU A 91 13.14 16.73 -0.34
CA GLU A 91 13.28 15.69 -1.37
C GLU A 91 12.14 14.69 -1.29
N ARG A 92 11.59 14.32 -2.43
CA ARG A 92 10.47 13.37 -2.51
C ARG A 92 10.93 12.03 -3.03
N ALA A 93 10.26 10.97 -2.55
CA ALA A 93 10.41 9.63 -3.09
C ALA A 93 9.02 9.02 -3.20
N GLU A 94 8.82 8.25 -4.24
CA GLU A 94 7.56 7.54 -4.49
C GLU A 94 7.84 6.06 -4.57
N ALA A 95 7.04 5.26 -3.85
CA ALA A 95 7.15 3.82 -3.89
C ALA A 95 5.78 3.23 -4.18
N VAL A 96 5.76 2.12 -4.90
CA VAL A 96 4.53 1.42 -5.26
C VAL A 96 4.60 -0.04 -4.87
N LEU A 97 3.44 -0.58 -4.50
CA LEU A 97 3.22 -1.99 -4.23
C LEU A 97 2.25 -2.49 -5.29
N GLU A 98 2.66 -3.51 -6.04
CA GLU A 98 1.84 -4.09 -7.11
C GLU A 98 1.96 -5.60 -7.10
N TRP A 99 0.86 -6.29 -7.35
CA TRP A 99 0.89 -7.74 -7.50
C TRP A 99 1.55 -8.11 -8.83
N ASN A 100 2.55 -8.99 -8.76
CA ASN A 100 3.21 -9.52 -9.95
C ASN A 100 2.66 -10.92 -10.24
N GLU A 101 1.92 -11.05 -11.34
CA GLU A 101 1.23 -12.30 -11.66
C GLU A 101 2.20 -13.43 -12.01
N GLU A 102 3.30 -13.12 -12.67
CA GLU A 102 4.29 -14.13 -13.03
C GLU A 102 5.00 -14.71 -11.82
N LEU A 103 5.40 -13.83 -10.89
CA LEU A 103 6.11 -14.24 -9.69
C LEU A 103 5.18 -14.66 -8.57
N LYS A 104 3.88 -14.40 -8.69
CA LYS A 104 2.89 -14.62 -7.63
C LYS A 104 3.34 -13.95 -6.34
N TYR A 105 3.71 -12.67 -6.43
CA TYR A 105 4.32 -11.96 -5.32
C TYR A 105 3.94 -10.48 -5.32
N PRO A 106 3.69 -9.88 -4.14
CA PRO A 106 3.46 -8.44 -4.03
C PRO A 106 4.79 -7.70 -4.07
N LEU A 107 5.15 -7.17 -5.22
CA LEU A 107 6.42 -6.47 -5.40
C LEU A 107 6.31 -5.00 -4.99
N MET A 108 7.36 -4.52 -4.32
CA MET A 108 7.51 -3.13 -3.96
C MET A 108 8.69 -2.56 -4.72
N ARG A 109 8.53 -1.37 -5.28
CA ARG A 109 9.60 -0.73 -6.03
C ARG A 109 9.53 0.79 -5.92
N LEU A 110 10.64 1.43 -6.17
CA LEU A 110 10.68 2.89 -6.29
C LEU A 110 10.25 3.29 -7.70
N VAL A 111 9.58 4.42 -7.78
CA VAL A 111 9.24 5.05 -9.05
C VAL A 111 10.33 6.06 -9.35
N ASP A 112 10.89 5.97 -10.53
CA ASP A 112 11.96 6.87 -10.98
C ASP A 112 11.41 8.16 -11.59
#